data_ee2458c1310d79e1e4db9713f0706c91
#
_entry.id   ee2458c1310d79e1e4db9713f0706c91
#
_cell.length_a   1.000
_cell.length_b   1.000
_cell.length_c   1.000
_cell.angle_alpha   90.00
_cell.angle_beta   90.00
_cell.angle_gamma   90.00
#
_symmetry.space_group_name_H-M   'P 1'
#
loop_
_entity.id
_entity.type
_entity.pdbx_description
1 polymer ?
#
loop_
_entity_poly.entity_id
_entity_poly.type
_entity_poly.pdbx_seq_one_letter_code
_entity_poly.pdbx_strand_id
1 'polypeptide(L)'
;MFRRLHIQMTFFSALIIGIVIFIMTTACNFIAENSTGQNAWNTFQNNAISCISHLETQSIISSDWILQAEKNYDISMDIRDNGNSLYLKKLQTDSLDETIFRKAEEISAASYALDLSNPGAVSKLTKRIFFQMKDFYVSTALIPKSHGTVSMIILYSLDSVKHRILLQRLAFSGAAFLAILALSICSWFFTGRMITPLEKSRQEQTEFIAAASHELRSPLAVILSGISAMKKADPKEQEHFLSVIEKEGTRMSLLINDMLSLSNADNHSWKMHPVFCELDTLLLDTYEKYEPLMQDHHMKFFIELPEKEIPSCPCDPERISQVLGILLD
;
A
#
# COMPACT_ATOMS: atom_id res chain seq x y z
N MET A 1 -1.74 -23.58 -13.93
CA MET A 1 -0.87 -23.32 -12.76
C MET A 1 -0.83 -21.82 -12.43
N PHE A 2 -0.52 -20.95 -13.34
CA PHE A 2 -0.38 -19.49 -13.15
C PHE A 2 -1.65 -18.77 -12.68
N ARG A 3 -2.85 -19.16 -13.16
CA ARG A 3 -4.13 -18.59 -12.68
C ARG A 3 -4.36 -18.81 -11.17
N ARG A 4 -3.97 -19.97 -10.65
CA ARG A 4 -4.02 -20.24 -9.19
C ARG A 4 -3.01 -19.38 -8.44
N LEU A 5 -1.80 -19.25 -8.97
CA LEU A 5 -0.75 -18.42 -8.38
C LEU A 5 -1.17 -16.94 -8.34
N HIS A 6 -1.74 -16.42 -9.44
CA HIS A 6 -2.29 -15.07 -9.51
C HIS A 6 -3.34 -14.81 -8.42
N ILE A 7 -4.33 -15.70 -8.30
CA ILE A 7 -5.39 -15.58 -7.28
C ILE A 7 -4.80 -15.65 -5.87
N GLN A 8 -3.88 -16.58 -5.60
CA GLN A 8 -3.25 -16.72 -4.29
C GLN A 8 -2.44 -15.48 -3.91
N MET A 9 -1.59 -14.98 -4.81
CA MET A 9 -0.77 -13.80 -4.54
C MET A 9 -1.64 -12.56 -4.32
N THR A 10 -2.69 -12.36 -5.13
CA THR A 10 -3.63 -11.25 -4.94
C THR A 10 -4.38 -11.38 -3.61
N PHE A 11 -4.81 -12.57 -3.25
CA PHE A 11 -5.49 -12.82 -1.98
C PHE A 11 -4.58 -12.54 -0.78
N PHE A 12 -3.34 -13.04 -0.79
CA PHE A 12 -2.40 -12.77 0.31
C PHE A 12 -2.05 -11.29 0.43
N SER A 13 -1.83 -10.59 -0.69
CA SER A 13 -1.56 -9.15 -0.66
C SER A 13 -2.77 -8.37 -0.14
N ALA A 14 -3.99 -8.69 -0.59
CA ALA A 14 -5.21 -8.06 -0.11
C ALA A 14 -5.46 -8.33 1.39
N LEU A 15 -5.16 -9.55 1.86
CA LEU A 15 -5.26 -9.91 3.27
C LEU A 15 -4.30 -9.09 4.14
N ILE A 16 -3.03 -9.00 3.74
CA ILE A 16 -2.01 -8.23 4.48
C ILE A 16 -2.40 -6.75 4.53
N ILE A 17 -2.77 -6.16 3.39
CA ILE A 17 -3.22 -4.77 3.28
C ILE A 17 -4.45 -4.56 4.16
N GLY A 18 -5.43 -5.48 4.11
CA GLY A 18 -6.63 -5.42 4.92
C GLY A 18 -6.36 -5.41 6.42
N ILE A 19 -5.45 -6.26 6.90
CA ILE A 19 -5.02 -6.30 8.31
C ILE A 19 -4.38 -4.98 8.72
N VAL A 20 -3.46 -4.46 7.92
CA VAL A 20 -2.76 -3.19 8.23
C VAL A 20 -3.75 -2.03 8.30
N ILE A 21 -4.65 -1.90 7.31
CA ILE A 21 -5.67 -0.85 7.28
C ILE A 21 -6.62 -0.99 8.47
N PHE A 22 -7.02 -2.22 8.82
CA PHE A 22 -7.89 -2.47 9.98
C PHE A 22 -7.25 -2.01 11.29
N ILE A 23 -5.98 -2.36 11.52
CA ILE A 23 -5.24 -1.93 12.71
C ILE A 23 -5.13 -0.40 12.76
N MET A 24 -4.74 0.23 11.63
CA MET A 24 -4.63 1.69 11.55
C MET A 24 -5.96 2.39 11.78
N THR A 25 -7.04 1.90 11.16
CA THR A 25 -8.38 2.48 11.33
C THR A 25 -8.86 2.38 12.78
N THR A 26 -8.61 1.24 13.43
CA THR A 26 -8.96 1.04 14.84
C THR A 26 -8.17 2.00 15.73
N ALA A 27 -6.87 2.16 15.50
CA ALA A 27 -6.03 3.10 16.22
C ALA A 27 -6.48 4.56 16.00
N CYS A 28 -6.76 4.95 14.76
CA CYS A 28 -7.27 6.30 14.44
C CYS A 28 -8.62 6.58 15.12
N ASN A 29 -9.55 5.62 15.08
CA ASN A 29 -10.82 5.76 15.77
C ASN A 29 -10.64 5.94 17.28
N PHE A 30 -9.79 5.14 17.91
CA PHE A 30 -9.52 5.25 19.34
C PHE A 30 -8.92 6.62 19.72
N ILE A 31 -7.92 7.09 18.96
CA ILE A 31 -7.29 8.39 19.19
C ILE A 31 -8.30 9.53 18.98
N ALA A 32 -9.08 9.49 17.90
CA ALA A 32 -10.07 10.50 17.58
C ALA A 32 -11.18 10.59 18.64
N GLU A 33 -11.68 9.45 19.11
CA GLU A 33 -12.70 9.38 20.16
C GLU A 33 -12.18 9.97 21.47
N ASN A 34 -10.96 9.56 21.90
CA ASN A 34 -10.35 10.07 23.12
C ASN A 34 -10.08 11.59 23.02
N SER A 35 -9.56 12.06 21.88
CA SER A 35 -9.33 13.48 21.63
C SER A 35 -10.63 14.28 21.63
N THR A 36 -11.68 13.78 20.98
CA THR A 36 -13.00 14.45 20.94
C THR A 36 -13.61 14.55 22.35
N GLY A 37 -13.53 13.47 23.13
CA GLY A 37 -14.00 13.43 24.52
C GLY A 37 -13.21 14.40 25.42
N GLN A 38 -11.88 14.41 25.36
CA GLN A 38 -11.04 15.30 26.12
C GLN A 38 -11.27 16.78 25.77
N ASN A 39 -11.40 17.08 24.47
CA ASN A 39 -11.69 18.44 24.02
C ASN A 39 -13.05 18.92 24.52
N ALA A 40 -14.07 18.08 24.46
CA ALA A 40 -15.40 18.40 25.00
C ALA A 40 -15.35 18.64 26.50
N TRP A 41 -14.63 17.80 27.25
CA TRP A 41 -14.44 17.96 28.69
C TRP A 41 -13.73 19.28 29.04
N ASN A 42 -12.62 19.59 28.39
CA ASN A 42 -11.87 20.80 28.61
C ASN A 42 -12.69 22.05 28.25
N THR A 43 -13.44 22.02 27.14
CA THR A 43 -14.31 23.10 26.74
C THR A 43 -15.43 23.31 27.75
N PHE A 44 -16.07 22.24 28.22
CA PHE A 44 -17.06 22.31 29.29
C PHE A 44 -16.50 22.94 30.56
N GLN A 45 -15.33 22.49 31.03
CA GLN A 45 -14.69 23.05 32.23
C GLN A 45 -14.42 24.54 32.07
N ASN A 46 -13.87 24.98 30.94
CA ASN A 46 -13.57 26.39 30.69
C ASN A 46 -14.85 27.23 30.67
N ASN A 47 -15.90 26.76 30.01
CA ASN A 47 -17.19 27.43 29.94
C ASN A 47 -17.84 27.53 31.33
N ALA A 48 -17.82 26.44 32.09
CA ALA A 48 -18.36 26.42 33.45
C ALA A 48 -17.58 27.38 34.38
N ILE A 49 -16.23 27.39 34.29
CA ILE A 49 -15.42 28.37 35.03
C ILE A 49 -15.78 29.77 34.66
N SER A 50 -15.97 30.11 33.39
CA SER A 50 -16.39 31.43 32.93
C SER A 50 -17.73 31.81 33.51
N CYS A 51 -18.71 30.93 33.55
CA CYS A 51 -20.02 31.18 34.15
C CYS A 51 -19.92 31.40 35.66
N ILE A 52 -19.11 30.59 36.36
CA ILE A 52 -18.87 30.74 37.81
C ILE A 52 -18.22 32.07 38.10
N SER A 53 -17.16 32.46 37.38
CA SER A 53 -16.45 33.74 37.57
C SER A 53 -17.34 34.92 37.27
N HIS A 54 -18.23 34.84 36.28
CA HIS A 54 -19.22 35.89 36.02
C HIS A 54 -20.14 36.07 37.23
N LEU A 55 -20.66 34.95 37.77
CA LEU A 55 -21.51 35.03 38.95
C LEU A 55 -20.74 35.50 40.20
N GLU A 56 -19.44 35.24 40.35
CA GLU A 56 -18.64 35.75 41.44
C GLU A 56 -18.57 37.30 41.43
N THR A 57 -18.43 37.91 40.24
CA THR A 57 -18.21 39.33 40.07
C THR A 57 -19.47 40.15 40.03
N GLN A 58 -20.60 39.60 39.61
CA GLN A 58 -21.88 40.33 39.46
C GLN A 58 -22.73 40.25 40.73
N SER A 59 -23.29 41.38 41.13
CA SER A 59 -24.22 41.46 42.27
C SER A 59 -25.64 41.11 41.89
N ILE A 60 -26.01 41.29 40.62
CA ILE A 60 -27.36 41.04 40.08
C ILE A 60 -27.27 40.00 38.99
N ILE A 61 -28.03 38.93 39.08
CA ILE A 61 -28.08 37.86 38.08
C ILE A 61 -29.23 38.18 37.12
N SER A 62 -28.88 38.48 35.86
CA SER A 62 -29.88 38.73 34.82
C SER A 62 -30.31 37.44 34.15
N SER A 63 -31.64 37.26 33.98
CA SER A 63 -32.19 36.11 33.23
C SER A 63 -31.74 36.10 31.77
N ASP A 64 -31.53 37.26 31.17
CA ASP A 64 -31.06 37.36 29.79
C ASP A 64 -29.61 36.80 29.62
N TRP A 65 -28.76 37.05 30.61
CA TRP A 65 -27.41 36.49 30.64
C TRP A 65 -27.46 34.97 30.76
N ILE A 66 -28.34 34.40 31.60
CA ILE A 66 -28.50 32.97 31.74
C ILE A 66 -28.89 32.35 30.40
N LEU A 67 -29.90 32.87 29.73
CA LEU A 67 -30.35 32.42 28.43
C LEU A 67 -29.27 32.51 27.34
N GLN A 68 -28.50 33.60 27.34
CA GLN A 68 -27.38 33.74 26.40
C GLN A 68 -26.25 32.74 26.70
N ALA A 69 -25.92 32.52 27.95
CA ALA A 69 -24.87 31.57 28.32
C ALA A 69 -25.30 30.10 28.01
N GLU A 70 -26.55 29.74 28.31
CA GLU A 70 -27.10 28.43 27.94
C GLU A 70 -27.02 28.20 26.43
N LYS A 71 -27.41 29.19 25.63
CA LYS A 71 -27.37 29.09 24.17
C LYS A 71 -25.98 29.09 23.60
N ASN A 72 -25.07 29.94 24.11
CA ASN A 72 -23.72 30.11 23.57
C ASN A 72 -22.81 28.91 23.88
N TYR A 73 -23.02 28.30 25.05
CA TYR A 73 -22.17 27.21 25.53
C TYR A 73 -22.83 25.83 25.42
N ASP A 74 -24.08 25.76 24.91
CA ASP A 74 -24.87 24.51 24.79
C ASP A 74 -24.99 23.78 26.13
N ILE A 75 -25.30 24.55 27.20
CA ILE A 75 -25.41 24.06 28.57
C ILE A 75 -26.79 24.36 29.14
N SER A 76 -27.19 23.58 30.16
CA SER A 76 -28.36 23.90 30.97
C SER A 76 -27.90 24.31 32.38
N MET A 77 -28.47 25.36 32.94
CA MET A 77 -28.07 25.86 34.25
C MET A 77 -29.24 25.94 35.23
N ASP A 78 -29.01 25.52 36.46
CA ASP A 78 -29.89 25.81 37.60
C ASP A 78 -29.11 26.63 38.64
N ILE A 79 -29.65 27.84 38.93
CA ILE A 79 -29.04 28.78 39.85
C ILE A 79 -30.02 29.02 40.99
N ARG A 80 -29.53 28.86 42.23
CA ARG A 80 -30.34 29.02 43.44
C ARG A 80 -29.68 30.02 44.39
N ASP A 81 -30.47 30.91 44.98
CA ASP A 81 -30.07 31.80 46.06
C ASP A 81 -30.58 31.27 47.39
N ASN A 82 -29.67 30.96 48.32
CA ASN A 82 -29.99 30.35 49.62
C ASN A 82 -31.00 29.17 49.51
N GLY A 83 -30.80 28.30 48.49
CA GLY A 83 -31.64 27.12 48.22
C GLY A 83 -32.93 27.40 47.40
N ASN A 84 -33.27 28.66 47.14
CA ASN A 84 -34.43 28.98 46.32
C ASN A 84 -34.01 29.18 44.85
N SER A 85 -34.62 28.45 43.90
CA SER A 85 -34.28 28.55 42.50
C SER A 85 -34.65 29.99 41.98
N LEU A 86 -33.65 30.69 41.47
CA LEU A 86 -33.81 32.03 40.89
C LEU A 86 -34.39 31.96 39.48
N TYR A 87 -34.20 30.84 38.81
CA TYR A 87 -34.66 30.64 37.45
C TYR A 87 -35.71 29.52 37.43
N LEU A 88 -36.96 29.90 37.68
CA LEU A 88 -38.10 29.06 37.43
C LEU A 88 -38.25 28.91 35.90
N LYS A 89 -37.69 27.88 35.34
CA LYS A 89 -37.92 27.39 33.98
C LYS A 89 -39.38 26.91 33.85
N LYS A 90 -40.31 27.84 34.05
CA LYS A 90 -41.75 27.57 34.16
C LYS A 90 -42.43 27.40 32.80
N LEU A 91 -41.72 27.47 31.67
CA LEU A 91 -42.37 27.58 30.37
C LEU A 91 -41.95 26.55 29.29
N GLN A 92 -40.94 25.76 29.50
CA GLN A 92 -40.58 24.68 28.54
C GLN A 92 -39.73 23.61 29.23
N THR A 93 -40.31 22.76 30.02
CA THR A 93 -39.50 21.75 30.70
C THR A 93 -40.02 20.38 30.37
N ASP A 94 -39.19 19.66 29.62
CA ASP A 94 -39.26 18.22 29.67
C ASP A 94 -38.97 17.76 31.10
N SER A 95 -39.83 16.94 31.66
CA SER A 95 -39.68 16.33 33.00
C SER A 95 -38.36 15.57 33.21
N LEU A 96 -37.60 15.37 32.14
CA LEU A 96 -36.28 14.75 32.13
C LEU A 96 -35.21 15.69 32.76
N ASP A 97 -35.20 16.99 32.46
CA ASP A 97 -34.20 17.92 32.96
C ASP A 97 -34.23 18.03 34.50
N GLU A 98 -35.40 18.10 35.11
CA GLU A 98 -35.56 18.21 36.56
C GLU A 98 -35.02 16.98 37.31
N THR A 99 -35.23 15.80 36.75
CA THR A 99 -34.72 14.53 37.34
C THR A 99 -33.22 14.44 37.27
N ILE A 100 -32.59 15.04 36.22
CA ILE A 100 -31.14 15.05 36.02
C ILE A 100 -30.48 16.02 37.01
N PHE A 101 -31.02 17.24 37.16
CA PHE A 101 -30.54 18.22 38.13
C PHE A 101 -30.59 17.68 39.54
N ARG A 102 -31.69 16.99 39.94
CA ARG A 102 -31.82 16.36 41.26
C ARG A 102 -30.78 15.29 41.49
N LYS A 103 -30.52 14.41 40.49
CA LYS A 103 -29.46 13.40 40.57
C LYS A 103 -28.06 14.03 40.70
N ALA A 104 -27.82 15.12 39.96
CA ALA A 104 -26.55 15.82 40.07
C ALA A 104 -26.34 16.43 41.47
N GLU A 105 -27.40 16.93 42.08
CA GLU A 105 -27.41 17.41 43.46
C GLU A 105 -27.15 16.28 44.46
N GLU A 106 -27.85 15.17 44.36
CA GLU A 106 -27.65 13.98 45.19
C GLU A 106 -26.21 13.46 45.14
N ILE A 107 -25.61 13.39 43.94
CA ILE A 107 -24.22 12.96 43.75
C ILE A 107 -23.27 13.97 44.39
N SER A 108 -23.52 15.28 44.21
CA SER A 108 -22.68 16.35 44.78
C SER A 108 -22.69 16.31 46.31
N ALA A 109 -23.82 16.07 46.92
CA ALA A 109 -23.93 15.95 48.36
C ALA A 109 -23.29 14.65 48.87
N ALA A 110 -23.55 13.51 48.24
CA ALA A 110 -23.10 12.20 48.71
C ALA A 110 -21.63 11.95 48.50
N SER A 111 -21.07 12.34 47.33
CA SER A 111 -19.71 12.01 46.92
C SER A 111 -18.71 13.11 47.20
N TYR A 112 -19.13 14.36 47.29
CA TYR A 112 -18.25 15.50 47.38
C TYR A 112 -18.54 16.40 48.58
N ALA A 113 -19.47 16.03 49.46
CA ALA A 113 -19.89 16.79 50.65
C ALA A 113 -20.27 18.25 50.29
N LEU A 114 -20.92 18.48 49.14
CA LEU A 114 -21.35 19.77 48.65
C LEU A 114 -22.88 19.78 48.67
N ASP A 115 -23.49 20.27 49.77
CA ASP A 115 -24.93 20.41 49.91
C ASP A 115 -25.36 21.74 49.24
N LEU A 116 -26.08 21.61 48.13
CA LEU A 116 -26.56 22.73 47.32
C LEU A 116 -27.92 23.26 47.80
N SER A 117 -28.67 22.42 48.54
CA SER A 117 -30.02 22.78 49.05
C SER A 117 -29.95 23.54 50.37
N ASN A 118 -28.98 23.20 51.22
CA ASN A 118 -28.78 23.85 52.50
C ASN A 118 -27.32 24.18 52.71
N PRO A 119 -26.81 25.18 51.99
CA PRO A 119 -25.46 25.62 52.11
C PRO A 119 -25.22 26.15 53.56
N GLY A 120 -24.64 25.32 54.43
CA GLY A 120 -24.31 25.70 55.79
C GLY A 120 -23.38 26.94 55.82
N ALA A 121 -23.07 27.51 57.03
CA ALA A 121 -22.22 28.69 57.19
C ALA A 121 -20.89 28.54 56.47
N VAL A 122 -20.79 29.19 55.31
CA VAL A 122 -19.89 28.87 54.24
C VAL A 122 -18.53 29.51 54.39
N SER A 123 -17.50 28.76 54.06
CA SER A 123 -16.15 29.26 53.79
C SER A 123 -16.20 30.44 52.82
N LYS A 124 -15.38 31.48 53.06
CA LYS A 124 -15.25 32.66 52.17
C LYS A 124 -14.78 32.35 50.76
N LEU A 125 -14.61 31.09 50.42
CA LEU A 125 -14.04 30.61 49.15
C LEU A 125 -15.09 29.86 48.35
N THR A 126 -15.15 30.15 47.04
CA THR A 126 -15.97 29.39 46.08
C THR A 126 -15.51 27.93 46.02
N LYS A 127 -16.45 27.04 46.26
CA LYS A 127 -16.22 25.60 46.04
C LYS A 127 -16.85 25.19 44.70
N ARG A 128 -16.07 24.51 43.87
CA ARG A 128 -16.50 24.00 42.56
C ARG A 128 -16.05 22.57 42.34
N ILE A 129 -16.89 21.79 41.70
CA ILE A 129 -16.63 20.37 41.39
C ILE A 129 -17.05 20.09 39.99
N PHE A 130 -16.30 19.23 39.32
CA PHE A 130 -16.58 18.74 37.96
C PHE A 130 -16.60 17.23 37.98
N PHE A 131 -17.64 16.63 37.43
CA PHE A 131 -17.77 15.18 37.30
C PHE A 131 -18.58 14.79 36.06
N GLN A 132 -18.49 13.52 35.69
CA GLN A 132 -19.30 12.98 34.62
C GLN A 132 -20.40 12.11 35.19
N MET A 133 -21.61 12.31 34.74
CA MET A 133 -22.78 11.56 35.09
C MET A 133 -23.43 11.00 33.82
N LYS A 134 -23.22 9.70 33.56
CA LYS A 134 -23.77 8.94 32.40
C LYS A 134 -23.61 9.72 31.06
N ASP A 135 -24.63 10.49 30.67
CA ASP A 135 -24.72 11.18 29.40
C ASP A 135 -24.48 12.70 29.52
N PHE A 136 -24.01 13.16 30.68
CA PHE A 136 -23.80 14.57 30.98
C PHE A 136 -22.45 14.83 31.63
N TYR A 137 -21.82 15.92 31.28
CA TYR A 137 -20.82 16.56 32.14
C TYR A 137 -21.51 17.51 33.08
N VAL A 138 -21.13 17.48 34.35
CA VAL A 138 -21.77 18.23 35.42
C VAL A 138 -20.71 19.09 36.11
N SER A 139 -21.05 20.35 36.33
CA SER A 139 -20.32 21.24 37.23
C SER A 139 -21.26 21.71 38.32
N THR A 140 -20.86 21.60 39.56
CA THR A 140 -21.57 22.16 40.70
C THR A 140 -20.69 23.18 41.43
N ALA A 141 -21.25 24.31 41.81
CA ALA A 141 -20.52 25.36 42.50
C ALA A 141 -21.34 25.98 43.62
N LEU A 142 -20.66 26.34 44.72
CA LEU A 142 -21.17 27.20 45.78
C LEU A 142 -20.37 28.47 45.80
N ILE A 143 -21.04 29.60 45.59
CA ILE A 143 -20.44 30.93 45.44
C ILE A 143 -20.89 31.78 46.63
N PRO A 144 -20.00 32.17 47.55
CA PRO A 144 -20.32 33.02 48.66
C PRO A 144 -20.61 34.45 48.16
N LYS A 145 -21.69 35.06 48.64
CA LYS A 145 -22.06 36.46 48.40
C LYS A 145 -22.18 37.21 49.69
N SER A 146 -22.25 38.56 49.62
CA SER A 146 -22.36 39.43 50.79
C SER A 146 -23.58 39.15 51.69
N HIS A 147 -24.65 38.62 51.12
CA HIS A 147 -25.94 38.38 51.80
C HIS A 147 -26.43 36.91 51.66
N GLY A 148 -25.51 35.95 51.43
CA GLY A 148 -25.91 34.56 51.34
C GLY A 148 -24.97 33.73 50.46
N THR A 149 -25.46 32.58 49.98
CA THR A 149 -24.70 31.69 49.12
C THR A 149 -25.54 31.37 47.89
N VAL A 150 -24.94 31.58 46.72
CA VAL A 150 -25.50 31.15 45.44
C VAL A 150 -24.96 29.75 45.10
N SER A 151 -25.85 28.82 44.88
CA SER A 151 -25.51 27.50 44.33
C SER A 151 -25.83 27.43 42.83
N MET A 152 -25.00 26.78 42.06
CA MET A 152 -25.16 26.63 40.63
C MET A 152 -24.87 25.16 40.22
N ILE A 153 -25.71 24.62 39.36
CA ILE A 153 -25.50 23.34 38.67
C ILE A 153 -25.49 23.67 37.18
N ILE A 154 -24.46 23.20 36.50
CA ILE A 154 -24.33 23.26 35.03
C ILE A 154 -24.30 21.84 34.47
N LEU A 155 -25.16 21.59 33.48
CA LEU A 155 -25.22 20.34 32.73
C LEU A 155 -24.81 20.59 31.29
N TYR A 156 -24.00 19.72 30.74
CA TYR A 156 -23.64 19.68 29.32
C TYR A 156 -23.99 18.32 28.75
N SER A 157 -24.87 18.25 27.77
CA SER A 157 -25.28 16.99 27.15
C SER A 157 -24.16 16.44 26.26
N LEU A 158 -23.89 15.14 26.37
CA LEU A 158 -22.92 14.42 25.55
C LEU A 158 -23.50 13.92 24.21
N ASP A 159 -24.79 14.19 23.93
CA ASP A 159 -25.42 13.67 22.72
C ASP A 159 -24.79 14.21 21.43
N SER A 160 -24.47 15.51 21.41
CA SER A 160 -23.76 16.14 20.29
C SER A 160 -22.35 15.56 20.11
N VAL A 161 -21.66 15.26 21.21
CA VAL A 161 -20.32 14.63 21.20
C VAL A 161 -20.42 13.20 20.69
N LYS A 162 -21.38 12.41 21.17
CA LYS A 162 -21.60 11.04 20.70
C LYS A 162 -21.95 10.98 19.22
N HIS A 163 -22.82 11.88 18.77
CA HIS A 163 -23.16 11.97 17.36
C HIS A 163 -21.95 12.28 16.48
N ARG A 164 -21.10 13.21 16.93
CA ARG A 164 -19.84 13.55 16.24
C ARG A 164 -18.89 12.36 16.19
N ILE A 165 -18.74 11.62 17.28
CA ILE A 165 -17.94 10.40 17.35
C ILE A 165 -18.49 9.33 16.39
N LEU A 166 -19.81 9.16 16.33
CA LEU A 166 -20.44 8.21 15.40
C LEU A 166 -20.15 8.57 13.94
N LEU A 167 -20.30 9.85 13.58
CA LEU A 167 -19.98 10.31 12.21
C LEU A 167 -18.50 10.11 11.87
N GLN A 168 -17.59 10.37 12.81
CA GLN A 168 -16.16 10.12 12.62
C GLN A 168 -15.88 8.62 12.40
N ARG A 169 -16.48 7.74 13.20
CA ARG A 169 -16.35 6.29 13.04
C ARG A 169 -16.84 5.83 11.66
N LEU A 170 -17.99 6.33 11.21
CA LEU A 170 -18.53 6.00 9.90
C LEU A 170 -17.62 6.51 8.77
N ALA A 171 -17.10 7.73 8.89
CA ALA A 171 -16.19 8.31 7.91
C ALA A 171 -14.88 7.51 7.79
N PHE A 172 -14.22 7.18 8.92
CA PHE A 172 -12.99 6.39 8.90
C PHE A 172 -13.22 4.95 8.38
N SER A 173 -14.33 4.32 8.81
CA SER A 173 -14.66 2.97 8.32
C SER A 173 -15.00 2.96 6.83
N GLY A 174 -15.71 3.98 6.34
CA GLY A 174 -16.01 4.14 4.92
C GLY A 174 -14.74 4.38 4.10
N ALA A 175 -13.85 5.27 4.56
CA ALA A 175 -12.56 5.52 3.92
C ALA A 175 -11.68 4.26 3.88
N ALA A 176 -11.63 3.50 4.98
CA ALA A 176 -10.89 2.24 5.05
C ALA A 176 -11.43 1.19 4.06
N PHE A 177 -12.76 1.06 3.97
CA PHE A 177 -13.39 0.16 3.00
C PHE A 177 -13.05 0.53 1.55
N LEU A 178 -13.14 1.81 1.19
CA LEU A 178 -12.78 2.29 -0.14
C LEU A 178 -11.29 2.08 -0.43
N ALA A 179 -10.40 2.29 0.54
CA ALA A 179 -8.97 2.06 0.41
C ALA A 179 -8.66 0.58 0.17
N ILE A 180 -9.28 -0.33 0.92
CA ILE A 180 -9.11 -1.79 0.73
C ILE A 180 -9.57 -2.21 -0.66
N LEU A 181 -10.71 -1.70 -1.12
CA LEU A 181 -11.24 -2.00 -2.44
C LEU A 181 -10.32 -1.50 -3.55
N ALA A 182 -9.88 -0.24 -3.48
CA ALA A 182 -8.97 0.35 -4.46
C ALA A 182 -7.62 -0.39 -4.52
N LEU A 183 -7.02 -0.69 -3.36
CA LEU A 183 -5.74 -1.40 -3.29
C LEU A 183 -5.86 -2.87 -3.74
N SER A 184 -7.00 -3.52 -3.49
CA SER A 184 -7.25 -4.88 -3.99
C SER A 184 -7.36 -4.91 -5.51
N ILE A 185 -8.03 -3.94 -6.12
CA ILE A 185 -8.11 -3.78 -7.58
C ILE A 185 -6.71 -3.51 -8.15
N CYS A 186 -5.95 -2.59 -7.55
CA CYS A 186 -4.59 -2.29 -7.97
C CYS A 186 -3.68 -3.52 -7.88
N SER A 187 -3.75 -4.26 -6.79
CA SER A 187 -3.01 -5.51 -6.59
C SER A 187 -3.35 -6.57 -7.64
N TRP A 188 -4.62 -6.70 -8.00
CA TRP A 188 -5.05 -7.62 -9.06
C TRP A 188 -4.40 -7.28 -10.41
N PHE A 189 -4.47 -6.02 -10.83
CA PHE A 189 -3.86 -5.58 -12.09
C PHE A 189 -2.34 -5.70 -12.08
N PHE A 190 -1.70 -5.31 -10.99
CA PHE A 190 -0.24 -5.36 -10.85
C PHE A 190 0.28 -6.80 -10.88
N THR A 191 -0.34 -7.70 -10.11
CA THR A 191 0.05 -9.12 -10.07
C THR A 191 -0.16 -9.78 -11.43
N GLY A 192 -1.26 -9.48 -12.13
CA GLY A 192 -1.50 -9.99 -13.47
C GLY A 192 -0.43 -9.55 -14.46
N ARG A 193 -0.06 -8.27 -14.42
CA ARG A 193 0.97 -7.73 -15.31
C ARG A 193 2.36 -8.28 -15.04
N MET A 194 2.68 -8.64 -13.80
CA MET A 194 3.97 -9.25 -13.45
C MET A 194 4.06 -10.74 -13.80
N ILE A 195 2.96 -11.47 -13.72
CA ILE A 195 2.95 -12.93 -13.99
C ILE A 195 3.01 -13.22 -15.49
N THR A 196 2.38 -12.41 -16.33
CA THR A 196 2.32 -12.63 -17.78
C THR A 196 3.71 -12.77 -18.44
N PRO A 197 4.69 -11.88 -18.23
CA PRO A 197 6.03 -12.04 -18.80
C PRO A 197 6.77 -13.27 -18.26
N LEU A 198 6.55 -13.63 -17.00
CA LEU A 198 7.14 -14.83 -16.41
C LEU A 198 6.59 -16.13 -17.03
N GLU A 199 5.29 -16.16 -17.30
CA GLU A 199 4.64 -17.27 -18.00
C GLU A 199 5.19 -17.43 -19.41
N LYS A 200 5.33 -16.32 -20.15
CA LYS A 200 5.89 -16.30 -21.50
C LYS A 200 7.34 -16.79 -21.53
N SER A 201 8.18 -16.25 -20.65
CA SER A 201 9.58 -16.68 -20.55
C SER A 201 9.71 -18.17 -20.22
N ARG A 202 8.89 -18.69 -19.33
CA ARG A 202 8.90 -20.13 -19.01
C ARG A 202 8.42 -20.99 -20.18
N GLN A 203 7.43 -20.51 -20.94
CA GLN A 203 6.95 -21.23 -22.12
C GLN A 203 8.05 -21.27 -23.19
N GLU A 204 8.67 -20.13 -23.49
CA GLU A 204 9.79 -20.02 -24.42
C GLU A 204 10.95 -20.95 -24.03
N GLN A 205 11.30 -21.01 -22.74
CA GLN A 205 12.31 -21.93 -22.23
C GLN A 205 11.91 -23.41 -22.43
N THR A 206 10.64 -23.74 -22.20
CA THR A 206 10.16 -25.12 -22.39
C THR A 206 10.16 -25.52 -23.87
N GLU A 207 9.73 -24.63 -24.74
CA GLU A 207 9.75 -24.83 -26.20
C GLU A 207 11.18 -24.97 -26.73
N PHE A 208 12.13 -24.14 -26.23
CA PHE A 208 13.55 -24.23 -26.55
C PHE A 208 14.13 -25.58 -26.17
N ILE A 209 13.88 -26.07 -24.93
CA ILE A 209 14.38 -27.39 -24.48
C ILE A 209 13.79 -28.52 -25.33
N ALA A 210 12.51 -28.42 -25.69
CA ALA A 210 11.87 -29.43 -26.54
C ALA A 210 12.47 -29.44 -27.95
N ALA A 211 12.66 -28.29 -28.57
CA ALA A 211 13.27 -28.14 -29.88
C ALA A 211 14.71 -28.65 -29.88
N ALA A 212 15.51 -28.22 -28.88
CA ALA A 212 16.88 -28.70 -28.70
C ALA A 212 16.97 -30.22 -28.60
N SER A 213 16.07 -30.83 -27.82
CA SER A 213 16.01 -32.29 -27.66
C SER A 213 15.68 -33.03 -28.96
N HIS A 214 14.80 -32.45 -29.78
CA HIS A 214 14.46 -33.02 -31.09
C HIS A 214 15.61 -32.88 -32.09
N GLU A 215 16.25 -31.73 -32.16
CA GLU A 215 17.37 -31.49 -33.09
C GLU A 215 18.64 -32.29 -32.73
N LEU A 216 18.87 -32.60 -31.46
CA LEU A 216 19.98 -33.43 -31.01
C LEU A 216 19.69 -34.93 -31.20
N ARG A 217 18.44 -35.38 -31.16
CA ARG A 217 18.08 -36.79 -31.28
C ARG A 217 18.34 -37.35 -32.66
N SER A 218 18.08 -36.57 -33.71
CA SER A 218 18.24 -36.99 -35.10
C SER A 218 19.70 -37.37 -35.44
N PRO A 219 20.69 -36.48 -35.31
CA PRO A 219 22.08 -36.78 -35.60
C PRO A 219 22.64 -37.89 -34.69
N LEU A 220 22.22 -37.94 -33.43
CA LEU A 220 22.61 -39.02 -32.52
C LEU A 220 22.13 -40.38 -33.01
N ALA A 221 20.91 -40.46 -33.54
CA ALA A 221 20.37 -41.69 -34.12
C ALA A 221 21.17 -42.13 -35.36
N VAL A 222 21.59 -41.18 -36.21
CA VAL A 222 22.42 -41.46 -37.40
C VAL A 222 23.80 -41.96 -36.95
N ILE A 223 24.44 -41.35 -35.98
CA ILE A 223 25.72 -41.80 -35.43
C ILE A 223 25.63 -43.22 -34.88
N LEU A 224 24.61 -43.50 -34.04
CA LEU A 224 24.42 -44.86 -33.46
C LEU A 224 24.14 -45.90 -34.52
N SER A 225 23.34 -45.55 -35.56
CA SER A 225 23.09 -46.43 -36.70
C SER A 225 24.33 -46.67 -37.54
N GLY A 226 25.13 -45.61 -37.80
CA GLY A 226 26.42 -45.73 -38.51
C GLY A 226 27.42 -46.61 -37.80
N ILE A 227 27.57 -46.45 -36.47
CA ILE A 227 28.42 -47.33 -35.64
C ILE A 227 27.95 -48.80 -35.71
N SER A 228 26.65 -49.02 -35.71
CA SER A 228 26.08 -50.36 -35.79
C SER A 228 26.29 -51.00 -37.16
N ALA A 229 26.17 -50.23 -38.23
CA ALA A 229 26.40 -50.64 -39.59
C ALA A 229 27.88 -50.95 -39.86
N MET A 230 28.80 -50.12 -39.35
CA MET A 230 30.26 -50.32 -39.45
C MET A 230 30.74 -51.73 -38.96
N LYS A 231 30.06 -52.25 -37.93
CA LYS A 231 30.44 -53.59 -37.38
C LYS A 231 30.27 -54.73 -38.35
N LYS A 232 29.49 -54.54 -39.42
CA LYS A 232 29.14 -55.56 -40.42
C LYS A 232 29.60 -55.22 -41.83
N ALA A 233 30.15 -54.02 -42.03
CA ALA A 233 30.53 -53.45 -43.32
C ALA A 233 31.94 -53.90 -43.77
N ASP A 234 32.18 -53.88 -45.08
CA ASP A 234 33.51 -54.07 -45.63
C ASP A 234 34.38 -52.78 -45.45
N PRO A 235 35.71 -52.82 -45.67
CA PRO A 235 36.63 -51.74 -45.41
C PRO A 235 36.27 -50.43 -46.17
N LYS A 236 35.70 -50.47 -47.36
CA LYS A 236 35.31 -49.32 -48.14
C LYS A 236 33.99 -48.64 -47.58
N GLU A 237 33.07 -49.50 -47.16
CA GLU A 237 31.82 -49.01 -46.54
C GLU A 237 32.08 -48.45 -45.14
N GLN A 238 33.07 -49.03 -44.40
CA GLN A 238 33.46 -48.47 -43.10
C GLN A 238 33.97 -47.03 -43.19
N GLU A 239 34.75 -46.68 -44.23
CA GLU A 239 35.22 -45.33 -44.46
C GLU A 239 34.07 -44.36 -44.71
N HIS A 240 33.06 -44.81 -45.48
CA HIS A 240 31.84 -44.01 -45.68
C HIS A 240 31.08 -43.78 -44.39
N PHE A 241 30.86 -44.81 -43.56
CA PHE A 241 30.17 -44.64 -42.28
C PHE A 241 30.93 -43.74 -41.31
N LEU A 242 32.27 -43.81 -41.28
CA LEU A 242 33.13 -42.93 -40.51
C LEU A 242 32.93 -41.45 -40.91
N SER A 243 32.95 -41.19 -42.22
CA SER A 243 32.70 -39.84 -42.74
C SER A 243 31.32 -39.26 -42.35
N VAL A 244 30.27 -40.13 -42.40
CA VAL A 244 28.93 -39.72 -41.95
C VAL A 244 28.89 -39.42 -40.46
N ILE A 245 29.52 -40.27 -39.62
CA ILE A 245 29.58 -40.07 -38.17
C ILE A 245 30.32 -38.78 -37.83
N GLU A 246 31.47 -38.53 -38.49
CA GLU A 246 32.25 -37.29 -38.27
C GLU A 246 31.46 -36.05 -38.67
N LYS A 247 30.78 -36.08 -39.79
CA LYS A 247 29.90 -35.00 -40.26
C LYS A 247 28.77 -34.71 -39.27
N GLU A 248 28.07 -35.72 -38.78
CA GLU A 248 26.99 -35.54 -37.80
C GLU A 248 27.52 -35.10 -36.41
N GLY A 249 28.70 -35.57 -36.00
CA GLY A 249 29.38 -35.13 -34.79
C GLY A 249 29.75 -33.67 -34.83
N THR A 250 30.28 -33.20 -35.99
CA THR A 250 30.59 -31.78 -36.20
C THR A 250 29.32 -30.94 -36.21
N ARG A 251 28.25 -31.41 -36.86
CA ARG A 251 26.95 -30.74 -36.85
C ARG A 251 26.38 -30.60 -35.46
N MET A 252 26.47 -31.64 -34.62
CA MET A 252 26.01 -31.55 -33.22
C MET A 252 26.83 -30.55 -32.42
N SER A 253 28.16 -30.48 -32.64
CA SER A 253 29.02 -29.52 -31.95
C SER A 253 28.63 -28.09 -32.28
N LEU A 254 28.37 -27.76 -33.53
CA LEU A 254 27.89 -26.47 -33.97
C LEU A 254 26.53 -26.11 -33.32
N LEU A 255 25.58 -27.04 -33.36
CA LEU A 255 24.26 -26.86 -32.75
C LEU A 255 24.34 -26.59 -31.26
N ILE A 256 25.20 -27.27 -30.52
CA ILE A 256 25.42 -27.02 -29.09
C ILE A 256 26.02 -25.62 -28.86
N ASN A 257 26.98 -25.23 -29.68
CA ASN A 257 27.57 -23.88 -29.59
C ASN A 257 26.56 -22.76 -29.87
N ASP A 258 25.66 -22.97 -30.83
CA ASP A 258 24.58 -22.05 -31.15
C ASP A 258 23.60 -21.92 -29.98
N MET A 259 23.22 -23.06 -29.37
CA MET A 259 22.35 -23.06 -28.17
C MET A 259 23.00 -22.35 -26.97
N LEU A 260 24.30 -22.56 -26.74
CA LEU A 260 25.04 -21.89 -25.69
C LEU A 260 25.13 -20.36 -25.96
N SER A 261 25.36 -20.02 -27.21
CA SER A 261 25.39 -18.60 -27.63
C SER A 261 24.05 -17.91 -27.41
N LEU A 262 22.94 -18.54 -27.75
CA LEU A 262 21.60 -18.04 -27.52
C LEU A 262 21.30 -17.90 -26.01
N SER A 263 21.64 -18.92 -25.22
CA SER A 263 21.46 -18.88 -23.76
C SER A 263 22.27 -17.77 -23.08
N ASN A 264 23.49 -17.51 -23.57
CA ASN A 264 24.32 -16.43 -23.06
C ASN A 264 23.80 -15.04 -23.46
N ALA A 265 23.18 -14.90 -24.63
CA ALA A 265 22.54 -13.68 -25.06
C ALA A 265 21.34 -13.31 -24.20
N ASP A 266 20.46 -14.27 -23.91
CA ASP A 266 19.27 -14.09 -23.07
C ASP A 266 19.60 -13.68 -21.63
N ASN A 267 20.71 -14.19 -21.09
CA ASN A 267 21.17 -13.87 -19.74
C ASN A 267 21.98 -12.55 -19.65
N HIS A 268 22.07 -11.78 -20.73
CA HIS A 268 22.93 -10.57 -20.80
C HIS A 268 24.40 -10.82 -20.33
N SER A 269 24.82 -12.09 -20.36
CA SER A 269 26.16 -12.50 -19.96
C SER A 269 27.19 -12.45 -21.11
N TRP A 270 26.74 -12.03 -22.28
CA TRP A 270 27.58 -11.91 -23.45
C TRP A 270 28.55 -10.74 -23.25
N LYS A 271 29.81 -11.08 -22.99
CA LYS A 271 30.88 -10.10 -22.94
C LYS A 271 31.26 -9.75 -24.40
N MET A 272 30.82 -8.58 -24.85
CA MET A 272 31.31 -7.99 -26.08
C MET A 272 32.73 -7.42 -25.87
N HIS A 273 33.60 -7.68 -26.79
CA HIS A 273 34.95 -7.11 -26.80
C HIS A 273 35.12 -6.09 -27.96
N PRO A 274 34.51 -4.89 -27.80
CA PRO A 274 34.57 -3.90 -28.86
C PRO A 274 36.00 -3.39 -29.02
N VAL A 275 36.52 -3.51 -30.22
CA VAL A 275 37.80 -2.91 -30.69
C VAL A 275 37.52 -2.07 -31.92
N PHE A 276 38.37 -1.08 -32.18
CA PHE A 276 38.27 -0.34 -33.43
C PHE A 276 38.70 -1.25 -34.57
N CYS A 277 37.82 -1.59 -35.47
CA CYS A 277 38.12 -2.43 -36.64
C CYS A 277 37.66 -1.76 -37.95
N GLU A 278 38.33 -2.10 -39.02
CA GLU A 278 38.01 -1.71 -40.36
C GLU A 278 37.03 -2.70 -40.96
N LEU A 279 35.83 -2.24 -41.27
CA LEU A 279 34.75 -3.11 -41.76
C LEU A 279 35.00 -3.67 -43.15
N ASP A 280 35.72 -2.95 -43.98
CA ASP A 280 36.14 -3.39 -45.30
C ASP A 280 37.10 -4.59 -45.23
N THR A 281 38.07 -4.57 -44.32
CA THR A 281 38.96 -5.70 -44.05
C THR A 281 38.14 -6.93 -43.61
N LEU A 282 37.19 -6.74 -42.70
CA LEU A 282 36.38 -7.82 -42.19
C LEU A 282 35.40 -8.44 -43.24
N LEU A 283 34.94 -7.58 -44.15
CA LEU A 283 34.17 -8.01 -45.34
C LEU A 283 35.03 -8.80 -46.33
N LEU A 284 36.29 -8.35 -46.58
CA LEU A 284 37.24 -9.05 -47.45
C LEU A 284 37.62 -10.41 -46.88
N ASP A 285 37.94 -10.51 -45.60
CA ASP A 285 38.21 -11.77 -44.91
C ASP A 285 37.03 -12.76 -45.02
N THR A 286 35.81 -12.24 -44.87
CA THR A 286 34.60 -13.05 -45.05
C THR A 286 34.45 -13.47 -46.50
N TYR A 287 34.67 -12.59 -47.46
CA TYR A 287 34.61 -12.94 -48.89
C TYR A 287 35.62 -14.05 -49.25
N GLU A 288 36.87 -13.88 -48.88
CA GLU A 288 37.92 -14.92 -49.13
C GLU A 288 37.55 -16.29 -48.56
N LYS A 289 36.93 -16.27 -47.39
CA LYS A 289 36.49 -17.51 -46.74
C LYS A 289 35.34 -18.22 -47.46
N TYR A 290 34.40 -17.47 -48.01
CA TYR A 290 33.19 -18.03 -48.63
C TYR A 290 33.31 -18.17 -50.17
N GLU A 291 34.24 -17.50 -50.82
CA GLU A 291 34.48 -17.54 -52.28
C GLU A 291 34.62 -19.02 -52.80
N PRO A 292 35.43 -19.91 -52.22
CA PRO A 292 35.57 -21.25 -52.70
C PRO A 292 34.27 -22.05 -52.62
N LEU A 293 33.47 -21.83 -51.55
CA LEU A 293 32.18 -22.47 -51.34
C LEU A 293 31.16 -22.04 -52.40
N MET A 294 31.13 -20.77 -52.70
CA MET A 294 30.24 -20.18 -53.73
C MET A 294 30.59 -20.62 -55.17
N GLN A 295 31.94 -20.81 -55.42
CA GLN A 295 32.40 -21.37 -56.70
C GLN A 295 31.98 -22.83 -56.88
N ASP A 296 32.08 -23.65 -55.85
CA ASP A 296 31.63 -25.04 -55.85
C ASP A 296 30.11 -25.17 -56.16
N HIS A 297 29.34 -24.23 -55.65
CA HIS A 297 27.89 -24.16 -55.91
C HIS A 297 27.53 -23.41 -57.18
N HIS A 298 28.51 -23.03 -58.06
CA HIS A 298 28.34 -22.28 -59.29
C HIS A 298 27.62 -20.97 -59.13
N MET A 299 27.74 -20.33 -57.94
CA MET A 299 27.13 -19.03 -57.63
C MET A 299 28.10 -17.89 -57.94
N LYS A 300 27.57 -16.78 -58.47
CA LYS A 300 28.33 -15.55 -58.64
C LYS A 300 28.39 -14.83 -57.32
N PHE A 301 29.56 -14.75 -56.74
CA PHE A 301 29.81 -14.03 -55.50
C PHE A 301 30.78 -12.88 -55.78
N PHE A 302 30.39 -11.66 -55.44
CA PHE A 302 31.21 -10.46 -55.66
C PHE A 302 31.00 -9.50 -54.51
N ILE A 303 32.00 -8.68 -54.25
CA ILE A 303 32.00 -7.64 -53.22
C ILE A 303 32.16 -6.27 -53.89
N GLU A 304 31.33 -5.34 -53.49
CA GLU A 304 31.45 -3.92 -53.88
C GLU A 304 31.87 -3.10 -52.67
N LEU A 305 33.03 -2.47 -52.76
CA LEU A 305 33.48 -1.57 -51.70
C LEU A 305 33.34 -0.13 -52.19
N PRO A 306 33.01 0.83 -51.31
CA PRO A 306 32.91 2.24 -51.67
C PRO A 306 34.29 2.80 -52.01
N GLU A 307 34.37 3.79 -52.93
CA GLU A 307 35.59 4.47 -53.32
C GLU A 307 36.21 5.28 -52.15
N LYS A 308 35.42 5.64 -51.13
CA LYS A 308 35.91 6.34 -49.94
C LYS A 308 36.23 5.33 -48.84
N GLU A 309 37.35 5.55 -48.14
CA GLU A 309 37.70 4.79 -46.97
C GLU A 309 36.54 4.78 -45.94
N ILE A 310 36.17 3.60 -45.50
CA ILE A 310 35.17 3.41 -44.42
C ILE A 310 35.88 3.72 -43.11
N PRO A 311 35.36 4.65 -42.28
CA PRO A 311 36.00 4.91 -40.98
C PRO A 311 35.93 3.69 -40.09
N SER A 312 37.01 3.42 -39.34
CA SER A 312 36.99 2.35 -38.34
C SER A 312 35.89 2.56 -37.30
N CYS A 313 35.20 1.53 -36.96
CA CYS A 313 34.11 1.56 -35.96
C CYS A 313 34.40 0.64 -34.76
N PRO A 314 33.96 1.01 -33.55
CA PRO A 314 34.06 0.14 -32.40
C PRO A 314 33.06 -1.02 -32.52
N CYS A 315 33.58 -2.23 -32.84
CA CYS A 315 32.78 -3.44 -32.91
C CYS A 315 33.56 -4.66 -32.42
N ASP A 316 32.89 -5.76 -32.19
CA ASP A 316 33.51 -7.05 -31.91
C ASP A 316 33.66 -7.81 -33.23
N PRO A 317 34.91 -7.94 -33.79
CA PRO A 317 35.15 -8.48 -35.11
C PRO A 317 34.67 -9.94 -35.23
N GLU A 318 34.82 -10.76 -34.17
CA GLU A 318 34.38 -12.13 -34.18
C GLU A 318 32.88 -12.23 -34.34
N ARG A 319 32.15 -11.35 -33.67
CA ARG A 319 30.67 -11.33 -33.72
C ARG A 319 30.13 -10.83 -35.04
N ILE A 320 30.79 -9.80 -35.60
CA ILE A 320 30.41 -9.30 -36.94
C ILE A 320 30.67 -10.39 -38.00
N SER A 321 31.86 -11.05 -37.96
CA SER A 321 32.15 -12.18 -38.84
C SER A 321 31.12 -13.34 -38.69
N GLN A 322 30.66 -13.61 -37.47
CA GLN A 322 29.63 -14.60 -37.24
C GLN A 322 28.31 -14.20 -37.88
N VAL A 323 27.90 -12.92 -37.76
CA VAL A 323 26.68 -12.40 -38.43
C VAL A 323 26.79 -12.52 -39.94
N LEU A 324 27.93 -12.12 -40.51
CA LEU A 324 28.16 -12.24 -41.96
C LEU A 324 28.13 -13.69 -42.43
N GLY A 325 28.71 -14.60 -41.64
CA GLY A 325 28.65 -16.05 -41.93
C GLY A 325 27.22 -16.57 -41.95
N ILE A 326 26.39 -16.24 -40.94
CA ILE A 326 24.98 -16.67 -40.86
C ILE A 326 24.16 -16.16 -42.06
N LEU A 327 24.50 -14.97 -42.59
CA LEU A 327 23.80 -14.40 -43.74
C LEU A 327 24.21 -15.03 -45.08
N LEU A 328 25.37 -15.67 -45.14
CA LEU A 328 25.92 -16.34 -46.34
C LEU A 328 25.66 -17.81 -46.40
N ASP A 329 25.42 -18.46 -45.25
CA ASP A 329 25.00 -19.86 -45.16
C ASP A 329 23.53 -20.06 -45.56
#